data_ac21da621b3302f8024c9ba5afd94717
#
_entry.id   ac21da621b3302f8024c9ba5afd94717
#
_cell.length_a   1.000
_cell.length_b   1.000
_cell.length_c   1.000
_cell.angle_alpha   90.00
_cell.angle_beta   90.00
_cell.angle_gamma   90.00
#
_symmetry.space_group_name_H-M   'P 1'
#
loop_
_entity.id
_entity.type
_entity.pdbx_description
1 polymer ?
#
loop_
_entity_poly.entity_id
_entity_poly.type
_entity_poly.pdbx_seq_one_letter_code
_entity_poly.pdbx_strand_id
1 'polypeptide(L)'
;MNECKNNIILADCVAEEVLPFAETLYFDSQPFVIRSHVANWKRTGMMSELKRYAKYFLVAFKYFRERKTFNAIVGWQQFYALIFCFYCWIFHVKKTNVVIALNFTYKEKRGKIAKLYKWFMTKCMNPDYMDYLHVLSSEYAVSIYREFGFPLDRIIVTSFGVNDEFDKFSQLEAPKEFVKNSYALAIGRSNRDYDFLIDAWKGIDYPLVIISDTYKGNVNADNILLLSKVVGEEAYSWIVNCGLMIVPIDDGSICSGDTVLLTAMSLKRKIVVTKPSTLAEMYVVDGENAVLTDKEINAFRKVVTDVLHSNQFEHLGECARTNFLQRFTRESMGKKVTNFLNSKKQ
;
A
#
# COMPACT_ATOMS: atom_id res chain seq x y z
N MET A 1 -39.26 -13.94 -9.58
CA MET A 1 -38.53 -13.17 -8.54
C MET A 1 -37.08 -13.05 -9.01
N ASN A 2 -36.62 -11.86 -9.36
CA ASN A 2 -35.20 -11.67 -9.63
C ASN A 2 -34.46 -11.86 -8.31
N GLU A 3 -33.69 -12.94 -8.18
CA GLU A 3 -32.77 -13.11 -7.04
C GLU A 3 -31.85 -11.89 -6.99
N CYS A 4 -31.85 -11.23 -5.84
CA CYS A 4 -30.98 -10.06 -5.61
C CYS A 4 -29.53 -10.54 -5.67
N LYS A 5 -28.78 -10.14 -6.70
CA LYS A 5 -27.40 -10.53 -6.88
C LYS A 5 -26.51 -9.80 -5.88
N ASN A 6 -25.55 -10.48 -5.30
CA ASN A 6 -24.64 -9.92 -4.32
C ASN A 6 -23.45 -9.18 -4.97
N ASN A 7 -22.95 -8.16 -4.28
CA ASN A 7 -21.64 -7.58 -4.55
C ASN A 7 -20.59 -8.28 -3.69
N ILE A 8 -19.43 -8.63 -4.24
CA ILE A 8 -18.37 -9.34 -3.50
C ILE A 8 -16.99 -8.71 -3.64
N ILE A 9 -16.21 -8.82 -2.56
CA ILE A 9 -14.77 -8.50 -2.55
C ILE A 9 -13.99 -9.80 -2.38
N LEU A 10 -13.06 -10.08 -3.29
CA LEU A 10 -12.17 -11.23 -3.23
C LEU A 10 -10.81 -10.81 -2.65
N ALA A 11 -10.49 -11.31 -1.46
CA ALA A 11 -9.27 -10.96 -0.72
C ALA A 11 -8.37 -12.18 -0.47
N ASP A 12 -7.06 -11.98 -0.40
CA ASP A 12 -6.06 -12.99 -0.01
C ASP A 12 -5.52 -12.80 1.42
N CYS A 13 -6.18 -11.93 2.17
CA CYS A 13 -5.94 -11.62 3.58
C CYS A 13 -7.20 -11.91 4.42
N VAL A 14 -7.09 -11.74 5.73
CA VAL A 14 -8.22 -11.89 6.66
C VAL A 14 -9.29 -10.81 6.43
N ALA A 15 -10.55 -11.13 6.73
CA ALA A 15 -11.67 -10.23 6.43
C ALA A 15 -11.56 -8.90 7.20
N GLU A 16 -11.05 -8.94 8.40
CA GLU A 16 -10.85 -7.78 9.29
C GLU A 16 -9.96 -6.70 8.66
N GLU A 17 -8.97 -7.10 7.84
CA GLU A 17 -8.13 -6.14 7.12
C GLU A 17 -8.89 -5.35 6.04
N VAL A 18 -9.95 -5.91 5.49
CA VAL A 18 -10.71 -5.36 4.36
C VAL A 18 -12.02 -4.72 4.83
N LEU A 19 -12.48 -5.07 6.03
CA LEU A 19 -13.79 -4.70 6.54
C LEU A 19 -14.04 -3.18 6.52
N PRO A 20 -13.11 -2.30 7.00
CA PRO A 20 -13.36 -0.87 7.01
C PRO A 20 -13.54 -0.27 5.59
N PHE A 21 -12.86 -0.83 4.60
CA PHE A 21 -13.07 -0.49 3.19
C PHE A 21 -14.44 -0.98 2.69
N ALA A 22 -14.79 -2.23 2.99
CA ALA A 22 -16.02 -2.87 2.54
C ALA A 22 -17.28 -2.18 3.07
N GLU A 23 -17.25 -1.71 4.32
CA GLU A 23 -18.36 -1.00 4.97
C GLU A 23 -18.70 0.34 4.30
N THR A 24 -17.77 0.91 3.56
CA THR A 24 -17.95 2.18 2.85
C THR A 24 -18.02 2.03 1.32
N LEU A 25 -17.88 0.81 0.83
CA LEU A 25 -17.99 0.50 -0.59
C LEU A 25 -19.42 0.07 -0.95
N TYR A 26 -20.02 0.78 -1.91
CA TYR A 26 -21.36 0.48 -2.41
C TYR A 26 -21.40 0.44 -3.93
N PHE A 27 -22.19 -0.47 -4.46
CA PHE A 27 -22.57 -0.50 -5.87
C PHE A 27 -24.06 -0.84 -6.00
N ASP A 28 -24.82 -0.07 -6.79
CA ASP A 28 -26.28 -0.16 -6.87
C ASP A 28 -26.99 -0.09 -5.52
N SER A 29 -26.51 0.79 -4.62
CA SER A 29 -26.98 0.94 -3.24
C SER A 29 -26.87 -0.32 -2.38
N GLN A 30 -26.12 -1.34 -2.85
CA GLN A 30 -25.88 -2.57 -2.11
C GLN A 30 -24.44 -2.62 -1.57
N PRO A 31 -24.22 -3.07 -0.33
CA PRO A 31 -22.90 -3.27 0.24
C PRO A 31 -22.19 -4.46 -0.41
N PHE A 32 -20.91 -4.58 -0.14
CA PHE A 32 -20.08 -5.70 -0.58
C PHE A 32 -19.86 -6.73 0.53
N VAL A 33 -19.92 -7.99 0.17
CA VAL A 33 -19.60 -9.13 1.07
C VAL A 33 -18.16 -9.58 0.81
N ILE A 34 -17.35 -9.66 1.88
CA ILE A 34 -15.95 -10.08 1.79
C ILE A 34 -15.88 -11.61 1.65
N ARG A 35 -15.06 -12.09 0.72
CA ARG A 35 -14.71 -13.49 0.51
C ARG A 35 -13.20 -13.64 0.65
N SER A 36 -12.76 -14.03 1.84
CA SER A 36 -11.33 -14.20 2.18
C SER A 36 -10.80 -15.56 1.74
N HIS A 37 -9.62 -15.55 1.16
CA HIS A 37 -8.89 -16.73 0.69
C HIS A 37 -7.44 -16.70 1.20
N VAL A 38 -7.28 -16.69 2.51
CA VAL A 38 -5.97 -16.64 3.17
C VAL A 38 -5.13 -17.87 2.80
N ALA A 39 -3.84 -17.64 2.54
CA ALA A 39 -2.89 -18.73 2.27
C ALA A 39 -2.22 -19.19 3.57
N ASN A 40 -2.31 -20.47 3.89
CA ASN A 40 -1.77 -21.06 5.11
C ASN A 40 -0.31 -21.52 4.97
N TRP A 41 0.48 -20.93 4.07
CA TRP A 41 1.90 -21.28 3.89
C TRP A 41 2.80 -20.05 3.91
N LYS A 42 4.04 -20.24 4.34
CA LYS A 42 5.06 -19.17 4.30
C LYS A 42 5.41 -18.82 2.84
N ARG A 43 5.49 -17.54 2.55
CA ARG A 43 5.82 -17.00 1.20
C ARG A 43 7.35 -17.00 1.01
N THR A 44 7.95 -18.18 0.82
CA THR A 44 9.39 -18.33 0.63
C THR A 44 9.71 -19.17 -0.62
N GLY A 45 10.51 -18.62 -1.54
CA GLY A 45 11.02 -19.31 -2.72
C GLY A 45 10.05 -19.49 -3.87
N MET A 46 10.58 -19.96 -5.01
CA MET A 46 9.86 -20.09 -6.29
C MET A 46 8.62 -20.99 -6.21
N MET A 47 8.70 -22.07 -5.45
CA MET A 47 7.58 -23.01 -5.28
C MET A 47 6.37 -22.37 -4.59
N SER A 48 6.59 -21.49 -3.61
CA SER A 48 5.51 -20.77 -2.94
C SER A 48 4.84 -19.74 -3.86
N GLU A 49 5.62 -19.12 -4.75
CA GLU A 49 5.10 -18.23 -5.78
C GLU A 49 4.20 -19.00 -6.76
N LEU A 50 4.65 -20.16 -7.25
CA LEU A 50 3.86 -21.00 -8.14
C LEU A 50 2.54 -21.45 -7.51
N LYS A 51 2.58 -21.90 -6.23
CA LYS A 51 1.37 -22.25 -5.47
C LYS A 51 0.42 -21.05 -5.33
N ARG A 52 0.96 -19.85 -5.12
CA ARG A 52 0.17 -18.62 -5.03
C ARG A 52 -0.58 -18.33 -6.32
N TYR A 53 0.11 -18.35 -7.47
CA TYR A 53 -0.55 -18.14 -8.75
C TYR A 53 -1.57 -19.24 -9.06
N ALA A 54 -1.25 -20.50 -8.81
CA ALA A 54 -2.21 -21.59 -8.96
C ALA A 54 -3.48 -21.35 -8.14
N LYS A 55 -3.35 -20.90 -6.89
CA LYS A 55 -4.48 -20.52 -6.04
C LYS A 55 -5.30 -19.38 -6.66
N TYR A 56 -4.67 -18.36 -7.20
CA TYR A 56 -5.40 -17.27 -7.86
C TYR A 56 -6.24 -17.75 -9.03
N PHE A 57 -5.71 -18.65 -9.86
CA PHE A 57 -6.48 -19.30 -10.94
C PHE A 57 -7.64 -20.12 -10.43
N LEU A 58 -7.43 -20.95 -9.40
CA LEU A 58 -8.50 -21.80 -8.83
C LEU A 58 -9.62 -20.97 -8.21
N VAL A 59 -9.29 -19.96 -7.42
CA VAL A 59 -10.28 -19.07 -6.79
C VAL A 59 -11.05 -18.30 -7.85
N ALA A 60 -10.35 -17.67 -8.80
CA ALA A 60 -11.01 -16.94 -9.89
C ALA A 60 -11.92 -17.83 -10.73
N PHE A 61 -11.53 -19.11 -10.97
CA PHE A 61 -12.36 -20.08 -11.69
C PHE A 61 -13.64 -20.44 -10.94
N LYS A 62 -13.56 -20.61 -9.62
CA LYS A 62 -14.75 -20.81 -8.78
C LYS A 62 -15.77 -19.69 -9.00
N TYR A 63 -15.34 -18.44 -8.83
CA TYR A 63 -16.23 -17.27 -9.00
C TYR A 63 -16.66 -17.05 -10.45
N PHE A 64 -15.84 -17.41 -11.42
CA PHE A 64 -16.24 -17.45 -12.84
C PHE A 64 -17.42 -18.43 -13.07
N ARG A 65 -17.41 -19.60 -12.46
CA ARG A 65 -18.54 -20.55 -12.56
C ARG A 65 -19.82 -20.00 -11.92
N GLU A 66 -19.67 -19.30 -10.81
CA GLU A 66 -20.76 -18.68 -10.05
C GLU A 66 -21.13 -17.26 -10.55
N ARG A 67 -20.53 -16.78 -11.64
CA ARG A 67 -20.62 -15.38 -12.09
C ARG A 67 -22.04 -14.81 -12.22
N LYS A 68 -23.04 -15.64 -12.47
CA LYS A 68 -24.44 -15.19 -12.64
C LYS A 68 -25.10 -14.77 -11.32
N THR A 69 -24.53 -15.15 -10.17
CA THR A 69 -25.06 -14.85 -8.84
C THR A 69 -24.53 -13.51 -8.28
N PHE A 70 -23.58 -12.88 -8.96
CA PHE A 70 -22.98 -11.63 -8.52
C PHE A 70 -23.37 -10.46 -9.44
N ASN A 71 -23.52 -9.26 -8.85
CA ASN A 71 -23.71 -8.02 -9.57
C ASN A 71 -22.36 -7.33 -9.80
N ALA A 72 -21.55 -7.19 -8.75
CA ALA A 72 -20.20 -6.62 -8.85
C ALA A 72 -19.17 -7.52 -8.15
N ILE A 73 -17.96 -7.57 -8.72
CA ILE A 73 -16.80 -8.33 -8.22
C ILE A 73 -15.62 -7.38 -8.10
N VAL A 74 -15.11 -7.23 -6.88
CA VAL A 74 -13.91 -6.45 -6.58
C VAL A 74 -12.77 -7.39 -6.22
N GLY A 75 -11.67 -7.32 -6.94
CA GLY A 75 -10.43 -8.01 -6.57
C GLY A 75 -9.61 -7.11 -5.65
N TRP A 76 -9.69 -7.34 -4.32
CA TRP A 76 -8.76 -6.76 -3.35
C TRP A 76 -7.34 -7.20 -3.67
N GLN A 77 -7.15 -8.49 -3.90
CA GLN A 77 -6.01 -9.01 -4.62
C GLN A 77 -6.31 -8.91 -6.13
N GLN A 78 -5.64 -8.02 -6.82
CA GLN A 78 -5.90 -7.71 -8.24
C GLN A 78 -6.04 -8.93 -9.15
N PHE A 79 -5.23 -9.99 -8.91
CA PHE A 79 -5.23 -11.18 -9.77
C PHE A 79 -6.54 -11.96 -9.72
N TYR A 80 -7.35 -11.85 -8.68
CA TYR A 80 -8.68 -12.48 -8.69
C TYR A 80 -9.60 -11.86 -9.74
N ALA A 81 -9.64 -10.52 -9.83
CA ALA A 81 -10.42 -9.83 -10.84
C ALA A 81 -9.82 -10.00 -12.26
N LEU A 82 -8.51 -9.88 -12.38
CA LEU A 82 -7.79 -10.02 -13.66
C LEU A 82 -8.00 -11.41 -14.27
N ILE A 83 -7.82 -12.48 -13.50
CA ILE A 83 -7.97 -13.86 -13.97
C ILE A 83 -9.45 -14.20 -14.19
N PHE A 84 -10.37 -13.64 -13.41
CA PHE A 84 -11.80 -13.74 -13.69
C PHE A 84 -12.15 -13.19 -15.09
N CYS A 85 -11.64 -12.00 -15.43
CA CYS A 85 -11.82 -11.43 -16.78
C CYS A 85 -11.13 -12.27 -17.86
N PHE A 86 -9.96 -12.84 -17.57
CA PHE A 86 -9.31 -13.76 -18.48
C PHE A 86 -10.15 -15.00 -18.78
N TYR A 87 -10.82 -15.59 -17.79
CA TYR A 87 -11.76 -16.68 -18.02
C TYR A 87 -12.99 -16.24 -18.84
N CYS A 88 -13.52 -15.05 -18.58
CA CYS A 88 -14.60 -14.50 -19.41
C CYS A 88 -14.18 -14.34 -20.87
N TRP A 89 -12.96 -13.89 -21.12
CA TRP A 89 -12.39 -13.73 -22.44
C TRP A 89 -12.15 -15.10 -23.12
N ILE A 90 -11.49 -16.06 -22.47
CA ILE A 90 -11.13 -17.34 -23.10
C ILE A 90 -12.36 -18.21 -23.40
N PHE A 91 -13.40 -18.13 -22.58
CA PHE A 91 -14.66 -18.88 -22.78
C PHE A 91 -15.71 -18.08 -23.58
N HIS A 92 -15.37 -16.88 -24.06
CA HIS A 92 -16.25 -16.01 -24.84
C HIS A 92 -17.65 -15.82 -24.22
N VAL A 93 -17.73 -15.70 -22.89
CA VAL A 93 -19.01 -15.58 -22.21
C VAL A 93 -19.51 -14.13 -22.20
N LYS A 94 -20.85 -13.96 -22.28
CA LYS A 94 -21.46 -12.65 -22.09
C LYS A 94 -21.16 -12.14 -20.67
N LYS A 95 -20.68 -10.90 -20.60
CA LYS A 95 -20.45 -10.21 -19.33
C LYS A 95 -21.77 -9.98 -18.59
N THR A 96 -21.77 -10.26 -17.29
CA THR A 96 -22.93 -10.12 -16.41
C THR A 96 -22.62 -9.38 -15.12
N ASN A 97 -21.35 -8.95 -14.92
CA ASN A 97 -20.87 -8.39 -13.69
C ASN A 97 -20.11 -7.09 -13.95
N VAL A 98 -20.11 -6.18 -12.99
CA VAL A 98 -19.10 -5.12 -12.92
C VAL A 98 -17.86 -5.66 -12.22
N VAL A 99 -16.69 -5.51 -12.84
CA VAL A 99 -15.43 -6.07 -12.34
C VAL A 99 -14.41 -4.94 -12.10
N ILE A 100 -13.86 -4.93 -10.89
CA ILE A 100 -12.92 -3.90 -10.44
C ILE A 100 -11.66 -4.59 -9.91
N ALA A 101 -10.48 -4.24 -10.41
CA ALA A 101 -9.21 -4.64 -9.83
C ALA A 101 -8.65 -3.50 -8.98
N LEU A 102 -8.51 -3.72 -7.66
CA LEU A 102 -7.96 -2.74 -6.73
C LEU A 102 -6.43 -2.81 -6.68
N ASN A 103 -5.82 -1.65 -6.38
CA ASN A 103 -4.37 -1.49 -6.21
C ASN A 103 -3.58 -2.12 -7.37
N PHE A 104 -4.07 -1.84 -8.59
CA PHE A 104 -3.49 -2.43 -9.79
C PHE A 104 -2.03 -2.01 -9.96
N THR A 105 -1.17 -2.99 -10.11
CA THR A 105 0.25 -2.82 -10.41
C THR A 105 0.69 -3.81 -11.49
N TYR A 106 1.41 -3.30 -12.48
CA TYR A 106 2.07 -4.09 -13.50
C TYR A 106 3.59 -3.95 -13.34
N LYS A 107 4.28 -5.09 -13.18
CA LYS A 107 5.74 -5.13 -13.22
C LYS A 107 6.17 -5.86 -14.48
N GLU A 108 6.83 -5.15 -15.36
CA GLU A 108 7.37 -5.74 -16.58
C GLU A 108 8.28 -6.93 -16.24
N LYS A 109 8.10 -8.02 -16.96
CA LYS A 109 8.97 -9.19 -16.85
C LYS A 109 10.11 -9.08 -17.85
N ARG A 110 11.22 -9.77 -17.57
CA ARG A 110 12.38 -9.82 -18.47
C ARG A 110 12.48 -11.17 -19.16
N GLY A 111 13.18 -11.21 -20.31
CA GLY A 111 13.45 -12.44 -21.03
C GLY A 111 12.25 -13.01 -21.80
N LYS A 112 12.28 -14.31 -22.09
CA LYS A 112 11.30 -14.99 -22.97
C LYS A 112 9.85 -14.94 -22.46
N ILE A 113 9.66 -14.86 -21.15
CA ILE A 113 8.33 -14.82 -20.52
C ILE A 113 7.65 -13.44 -20.63
N ALA A 114 8.41 -12.37 -20.91
CA ALA A 114 7.90 -10.99 -20.95
C ALA A 114 6.72 -10.83 -21.92
N LYS A 115 6.88 -11.32 -23.15
CA LYS A 115 5.82 -11.22 -24.18
C LYS A 115 4.54 -11.98 -23.81
N LEU A 116 4.71 -13.19 -23.26
CA LEU A 116 3.57 -14.01 -22.81
C LEU A 116 2.85 -13.36 -21.64
N TYR A 117 3.60 -12.82 -20.67
CA TYR A 117 3.02 -12.14 -19.52
C TYR A 117 2.29 -10.85 -19.92
N LYS A 118 2.89 -10.05 -20.81
CA LYS A 118 2.23 -8.85 -21.35
C LYS A 118 0.94 -9.21 -22.10
N TRP A 119 0.98 -10.22 -22.96
CA TRP A 119 -0.21 -10.73 -23.66
C TRP A 119 -1.30 -11.16 -22.66
N PHE A 120 -0.93 -11.95 -21.65
CA PHE A 120 -1.87 -12.37 -20.60
C PHE A 120 -2.51 -11.18 -19.89
N MET A 121 -1.71 -10.20 -19.46
CA MET A 121 -2.21 -8.99 -18.78
C MET A 121 -3.13 -8.18 -19.70
N THR A 122 -2.78 -8.04 -20.99
CA THR A 122 -3.66 -7.37 -21.97
C THR A 122 -5.01 -8.07 -22.09
N LYS A 123 -5.05 -9.41 -22.05
CA LYS A 123 -6.32 -10.15 -22.07
C LYS A 123 -7.11 -10.04 -20.78
N CYS A 124 -6.44 -10.01 -19.63
CA CYS A 124 -7.05 -9.76 -18.33
C CYS A 124 -7.71 -8.37 -18.24
N MET A 125 -7.08 -7.37 -18.86
CA MET A 125 -7.55 -5.98 -18.86
C MET A 125 -8.42 -5.63 -20.07
N ASN A 126 -8.93 -6.64 -20.80
CA ASN A 126 -9.84 -6.36 -21.92
C ASN A 126 -11.05 -5.55 -21.43
N PRO A 127 -11.31 -4.34 -21.99
CA PRO A 127 -12.41 -3.46 -21.57
C PRO A 127 -13.81 -4.07 -21.73
N ASP A 128 -13.97 -5.12 -22.53
CA ASP A 128 -15.23 -5.84 -22.66
C ASP A 128 -15.59 -6.61 -21.36
N TYR A 129 -14.59 -6.92 -20.52
CA TYR A 129 -14.77 -7.72 -19.31
C TYR A 129 -14.31 -7.01 -18.04
N MET A 130 -13.23 -6.19 -18.09
CA MET A 130 -12.77 -5.37 -16.99
C MET A 130 -13.42 -3.99 -17.06
N ASP A 131 -14.17 -3.61 -16.02
CA ASP A 131 -14.80 -2.29 -15.98
C ASP A 131 -13.85 -1.23 -15.47
N TYR A 132 -13.22 -1.48 -14.32
CA TYR A 132 -12.42 -0.47 -13.66
C TYR A 132 -11.10 -1.05 -13.11
N LEU A 133 -10.04 -0.27 -13.25
CA LEU A 133 -8.78 -0.47 -12.55
C LEU A 133 -8.61 0.65 -11.53
N HIS A 134 -8.22 0.31 -10.30
CA HIS A 134 -7.83 1.30 -9.32
C HIS A 134 -6.31 1.39 -9.25
N VAL A 135 -5.80 2.61 -9.35
CA VAL A 135 -4.37 2.93 -9.27
C VAL A 135 -4.12 4.09 -8.31
N LEU A 136 -2.88 4.27 -7.88
CA LEU A 136 -2.53 5.25 -6.84
C LEU A 136 -2.20 6.63 -7.41
N SER A 137 -1.78 6.76 -8.67
CA SER A 137 -1.43 8.06 -9.25
C SER A 137 -1.95 8.25 -10.68
N SER A 138 -2.13 9.50 -11.08
CA SER A 138 -2.56 9.89 -12.43
C SER A 138 -1.49 9.55 -13.47
N GLU A 139 -0.21 9.70 -13.13
CA GLU A 139 0.93 9.37 -13.99
C GLU A 139 0.92 7.88 -14.30
N TYR A 140 0.64 7.05 -13.29
CA TYR A 140 0.53 5.61 -13.48
C TYR A 140 -0.71 5.24 -14.31
N ALA A 141 -1.84 5.94 -14.14
CA ALA A 141 -3.01 5.75 -15.01
C ALA A 141 -2.68 6.03 -16.48
N VAL A 142 -1.94 7.12 -16.77
CA VAL A 142 -1.49 7.44 -18.13
C VAL A 142 -0.53 6.37 -18.67
N SER A 143 0.35 5.82 -17.82
CA SER A 143 1.25 4.74 -18.24
C SER A 143 0.48 3.47 -18.63
N ILE A 144 -0.56 3.10 -17.87
CA ILE A 144 -1.45 1.97 -18.18
C ILE A 144 -2.17 2.18 -19.52
N TYR A 145 -2.69 3.38 -19.76
CA TYR A 145 -3.31 3.72 -21.04
C TYR A 145 -2.32 3.56 -22.21
N ARG A 146 -1.11 4.10 -22.07
CA ARG A 146 -0.07 3.98 -23.12
C ARG A 146 0.36 2.54 -23.37
N GLU A 147 0.48 1.74 -22.31
CA GLU A 147 1.02 0.39 -22.38
C GLU A 147 -0.01 -0.64 -22.88
N PHE A 148 -1.28 -0.49 -22.45
CA PHE A 148 -2.35 -1.49 -22.65
C PHE A 148 -3.57 -0.96 -23.40
N GLY A 149 -3.67 0.34 -23.66
CA GLY A 149 -4.85 0.95 -24.27
C GLY A 149 -6.08 0.94 -23.36
N PHE A 150 -5.93 0.71 -22.05
CA PHE A 150 -7.07 0.68 -21.13
C PHE A 150 -7.63 2.10 -20.93
N PRO A 151 -8.96 2.33 -21.08
CA PRO A 151 -9.56 3.66 -21.10
C PRO A 151 -9.32 4.44 -19.79
N LEU A 152 -8.81 5.68 -19.89
CA LEU A 152 -8.51 6.53 -18.72
C LEU A 152 -9.76 6.83 -17.88
N ASP A 153 -10.92 6.99 -18.50
CA ASP A 153 -12.19 7.22 -17.81
C ASP A 153 -12.70 6.02 -17.01
N ARG A 154 -12.06 4.85 -17.17
CA ARG A 154 -12.28 3.63 -16.40
C ARG A 154 -11.18 3.36 -15.38
N ILE A 155 -10.25 4.29 -15.18
CA ILE A 155 -9.22 4.18 -14.16
C ILE A 155 -9.62 5.03 -12.94
N ILE A 156 -9.77 4.37 -11.81
CA ILE A 156 -10.03 5.00 -10.51
C ILE A 156 -8.69 5.42 -9.94
N VAL A 157 -8.47 6.71 -9.76
CA VAL A 157 -7.25 7.22 -9.15
C VAL A 157 -7.57 7.70 -7.74
N THR A 158 -7.10 6.97 -6.74
CA THR A 158 -7.21 7.39 -5.34
C THR A 158 -5.98 6.96 -4.55
N SER A 159 -5.68 7.68 -3.45
CA SER A 159 -4.62 7.27 -2.53
C SER A 159 -4.90 5.90 -1.91
N PHE A 160 -3.85 5.16 -1.58
CA PHE A 160 -3.95 3.96 -0.76
C PHE A 160 -4.48 4.30 0.63
N GLY A 161 -5.18 3.35 1.23
CA GLY A 161 -5.66 3.47 2.61
C GLY A 161 -5.15 2.32 3.48
N VAL A 162 -4.85 2.61 4.74
CA VAL A 162 -4.56 1.61 5.77
C VAL A 162 -5.59 1.67 6.89
N ASN A 163 -5.69 0.59 7.66
CA ASN A 163 -6.56 0.59 8.84
C ASN A 163 -6.04 1.57 9.88
N ASP A 164 -6.95 2.19 10.59
CA ASP A 164 -6.60 2.97 11.77
C ASP A 164 -6.34 2.03 12.95
N GLU A 165 -5.09 1.91 13.31
CA GLU A 165 -4.65 1.03 14.40
C GLU A 165 -4.29 1.81 15.68
N PHE A 166 -4.67 3.10 15.76
CA PHE A 166 -4.28 3.97 16.86
C PHE A 166 -4.77 3.47 18.22
N ASP A 167 -6.05 3.16 18.33
CA ASP A 167 -6.64 2.72 19.62
C ASP A 167 -6.04 1.39 20.09
N LYS A 168 -5.67 0.54 19.15
CA LYS A 168 -5.08 -0.78 19.42
C LYS A 168 -3.62 -0.71 19.87
N PHE A 169 -2.83 0.19 19.28
CA PHE A 169 -1.39 0.16 19.44
C PHE A 169 -0.78 1.42 20.08
N SER A 170 -1.55 2.50 20.29
CA SER A 170 -1.01 3.76 20.84
C SER A 170 -0.46 3.64 22.24
N GLN A 171 -0.85 2.61 23.00
CA GLN A 171 -0.46 2.38 24.39
C GLN A 171 0.59 1.26 24.56
N LEU A 172 1.13 0.74 23.46
CA LEU A 172 2.20 -0.27 23.56
C LEU A 172 3.42 0.30 24.29
N GLU A 173 3.99 -0.52 25.15
CA GLU A 173 5.22 -0.19 25.86
C GLU A 173 6.41 -0.03 24.89
N ALA A 174 7.36 0.82 25.28
CA ALA A 174 8.59 0.99 24.53
C ALA A 174 9.42 -0.30 24.58
N PRO A 175 10.18 -0.62 23.51
CA PRO A 175 11.15 -1.70 23.53
C PRO A 175 12.13 -1.55 24.71
N LYS A 176 12.52 -2.67 25.31
CA LYS A 176 13.28 -2.69 26.57
C LYS A 176 14.57 -1.85 26.57
N GLU A 177 15.19 -1.71 25.40
CA GLU A 177 16.44 -0.97 25.21
C GLU A 177 16.26 0.54 25.15
N PHE A 178 15.01 1.02 25.04
CA PHE A 178 14.72 2.43 24.78
C PHE A 178 13.60 2.99 25.66
N VAL A 179 13.68 4.28 25.92
CA VAL A 179 12.59 5.06 26.49
C VAL A 179 11.73 5.63 25.33
N LYS A 180 10.45 5.86 25.59
CA LYS A 180 9.54 6.49 24.62
C LYS A 180 10.13 7.80 24.09
N ASN A 181 10.08 7.99 22.76
CA ASN A 181 10.62 9.14 22.03
C ASN A 181 12.15 9.34 22.16
N SER A 182 12.93 8.32 22.53
CA SER A 182 14.38 8.45 22.68
C SER A 182 15.20 7.96 21.48
N TYR A 183 14.55 7.58 20.39
CA TYR A 183 15.21 7.11 19.17
C TYR A 183 14.46 7.50 17.90
N ALA A 184 15.19 7.60 16.81
CA ALA A 184 14.61 7.67 15.46
C ALA A 184 14.47 6.26 14.88
N LEU A 185 13.46 6.05 14.05
CA LEU A 185 13.17 4.76 13.44
C LEU A 185 13.12 4.85 11.92
N ALA A 186 13.81 3.95 11.24
CA ALA A 186 13.63 3.70 9.81
C ALA A 186 13.26 2.22 9.60
N ILE A 187 12.07 1.95 9.08
CA ILE A 187 11.57 0.59 8.88
C ILE A 187 11.13 0.37 7.43
N GLY A 188 11.49 -0.79 6.84
CA GLY A 188 11.04 -1.18 5.50
C GLY A 188 11.97 -2.15 4.78
N ARG A 189 11.42 -2.82 3.75
CA ARG A 189 12.11 -3.89 3.01
C ARG A 189 12.56 -3.48 1.62
N SER A 190 11.90 -2.53 0.98
CA SER A 190 12.13 -2.16 -0.41
C SER A 190 12.19 -0.66 -0.58
N ASN A 191 12.99 -0.24 -1.55
CA ASN A 191 13.17 1.16 -1.91
C ASN A 191 13.57 2.05 -0.73
N ARG A 192 14.57 1.57 0.05
CA ARG A 192 15.15 2.30 1.19
C ARG A 192 16.64 2.44 1.00
N ASP A 193 17.13 3.66 1.04
CA ASP A 193 18.56 4.00 1.00
C ASP A 193 19.12 4.02 2.43
N TYR A 194 19.35 2.85 2.96
CA TYR A 194 19.94 2.72 4.30
C TYR A 194 21.42 3.08 4.33
N ASP A 195 22.16 2.95 3.22
CA ASP A 195 23.57 3.35 3.15
C ASP A 195 23.68 4.87 3.29
N PHE A 196 22.89 5.63 2.54
CA PHE A 196 22.78 7.07 2.72
C PHE A 196 22.39 7.46 4.15
N LEU A 197 21.35 6.80 4.70
CA LEU A 197 20.87 7.09 6.05
C LEU A 197 21.95 6.88 7.11
N ILE A 198 22.68 5.75 7.04
CA ILE A 198 23.76 5.42 7.97
C ILE A 198 24.89 6.45 7.88
N ASP A 199 25.30 6.83 6.68
CA ASP A 199 26.34 7.83 6.48
C ASP A 199 25.93 9.23 6.97
N ALA A 200 24.70 9.61 6.72
CA ALA A 200 24.15 10.85 7.25
C ALA A 200 24.05 10.83 8.79
N TRP A 201 23.72 9.69 9.39
CA TRP A 201 23.51 9.56 10.84
C TRP A 201 24.79 9.65 11.67
N LYS A 202 25.95 9.33 11.11
CA LYS A 202 27.25 9.46 11.79
C LYS A 202 27.56 10.84 12.40
N GLY A 203 26.85 11.87 11.98
CA GLY A 203 26.99 13.24 12.52
C GLY A 203 25.81 13.71 13.37
N ILE A 204 24.90 12.80 13.76
CA ILE A 204 23.70 13.09 14.55
C ILE A 204 23.84 12.37 15.89
N ASP A 205 23.87 13.13 16.98
CA ASP A 205 23.94 12.58 18.35
C ASP A 205 22.54 12.22 18.84
N TYR A 206 21.97 11.18 18.23
CA TYR A 206 20.66 10.63 18.59
C TYR A 206 20.58 9.15 18.14
N PRO A 207 20.01 8.23 18.96
CA PRO A 207 19.92 6.83 18.57
C PRO A 207 19.05 6.63 17.32
N LEU A 208 19.53 5.79 16.38
CA LEU A 208 18.78 5.35 15.20
C LEU A 208 18.55 3.85 15.28
N VAL A 209 17.31 3.44 15.06
CA VAL A 209 16.95 2.03 14.86
C VAL A 209 16.56 1.82 13.40
N ILE A 210 17.20 0.85 12.75
CA ILE A 210 16.87 0.41 11.41
C ILE A 210 16.26 -0.99 11.49
N ILE A 211 15.04 -1.17 10.96
CA ILE A 211 14.37 -2.47 10.91
C ILE A 211 14.22 -2.90 9.46
N SER A 212 14.99 -3.91 9.03
CA SER A 212 14.94 -4.42 7.66
C SER A 212 15.39 -5.88 7.56
N ASP A 213 14.59 -6.70 6.85
CA ASP A 213 14.95 -8.10 6.56
C ASP A 213 15.85 -8.22 5.31
N THR A 214 15.92 -7.16 4.50
CA THR A 214 16.57 -7.18 3.18
C THR A 214 17.91 -6.47 3.16
N TYR A 215 18.13 -5.51 4.07
CA TYR A 215 19.40 -4.81 4.19
C TYR A 215 20.48 -5.74 4.75
N LYS A 216 21.66 -5.75 4.11
CA LYS A 216 22.79 -6.64 4.47
C LYS A 216 24.10 -5.87 4.71
N GLY A 217 24.02 -4.54 4.71
CA GLY A 217 25.17 -3.70 5.00
C GLY A 217 25.65 -3.82 6.46
N ASN A 218 26.89 -3.42 6.70
CA ASN A 218 27.46 -3.34 8.04
C ASN A 218 27.20 -1.96 8.66
N VAL A 219 26.82 -1.96 9.91
CA VAL A 219 26.65 -0.73 10.70
C VAL A 219 27.81 -0.64 11.69
N ASN A 220 28.72 0.30 11.46
CA ASN A 220 29.85 0.59 12.33
C ASN A 220 29.62 1.96 13.02
N ALA A 221 28.59 2.03 13.86
CA ALA A 221 28.28 3.23 14.64
C ALA A 221 27.54 2.80 15.92
N ASP A 222 28.00 3.26 17.06
CA ASP A 222 27.49 2.85 18.38
C ASP A 222 26.05 3.35 18.62
N ASN A 223 25.63 4.41 17.94
CA ASN A 223 24.29 4.98 18.03
C ASN A 223 23.31 4.45 16.98
N ILE A 224 23.65 3.40 16.22
CA ILE A 224 22.77 2.80 15.21
C ILE A 224 22.55 1.32 15.53
N LEU A 225 21.29 0.93 15.75
CA LEU A 225 20.86 -0.45 15.95
C LEU A 225 20.18 -0.99 14.68
N LEU A 226 20.69 -2.11 14.15
CA LEU A 226 20.08 -2.81 13.02
C LEU A 226 19.33 -4.06 13.49
N LEU A 227 18.05 -4.13 13.22
CA LEU A 227 17.16 -5.25 13.56
C LEU A 227 16.58 -5.91 12.31
N SER A 228 16.26 -7.19 12.43
CA SER A 228 15.57 -7.97 11.39
C SER A 228 14.49 -8.86 12.01
N LYS A 229 13.53 -9.31 11.20
CA LYS A 229 12.43 -10.19 11.59
C LYS A 229 11.44 -9.59 12.61
N VAL A 230 11.45 -8.27 12.76
CA VAL A 230 10.47 -7.54 13.58
C VAL A 230 9.17 -7.42 12.79
N VAL A 231 8.07 -7.99 13.28
CA VAL A 231 6.78 -8.04 12.58
C VAL A 231 5.61 -7.93 13.57
N GLY A 232 4.41 -7.61 13.05
CA GLY A 232 3.19 -7.55 13.86
C GLY A 232 3.26 -6.51 14.98
N GLU A 233 2.78 -6.85 16.16
CA GLU A 233 2.69 -5.96 17.32
C GLU A 233 4.06 -5.39 17.76
N GLU A 234 5.12 -6.17 17.64
CA GLU A 234 6.48 -5.71 17.91
C GLU A 234 6.88 -4.54 16.98
N ALA A 235 6.53 -4.61 15.69
CA ALA A 235 6.80 -3.51 14.77
C ALA A 235 6.01 -2.24 15.14
N TYR A 236 4.77 -2.39 15.59
CA TYR A 236 3.96 -1.27 16.09
C TYR A 236 4.54 -0.66 17.37
N SER A 237 5.08 -1.50 18.29
CA SER A 237 5.76 -1.00 19.49
C SER A 237 6.95 -0.10 19.12
N TRP A 238 7.77 -0.50 18.14
CA TRP A 238 8.85 0.35 17.63
C TRP A 238 8.33 1.66 16.99
N ILE A 239 7.25 1.60 16.23
CA ILE A 239 6.71 2.80 15.54
C ILE A 239 6.09 3.78 16.54
N VAL A 240 5.26 3.30 17.46
CA VAL A 240 4.52 4.18 18.37
C VAL A 240 5.41 4.85 19.41
N ASN A 241 6.57 4.29 19.70
CA ASN A 241 7.50 4.81 20.71
C ASN A 241 8.70 5.57 20.12
N CYS A 242 8.87 5.63 18.80
CA CYS A 242 9.94 6.44 18.22
C CYS A 242 9.66 7.95 18.35
N GLY A 243 10.69 8.74 18.56
CA GLY A 243 10.61 10.21 18.56
C GLY A 243 10.50 10.79 17.16
N LEU A 244 11.06 10.08 16.16
CA LEU A 244 11.07 10.50 14.77
C LEU A 244 11.06 9.29 13.84
N MET A 245 10.18 9.27 12.87
CA MET A 245 10.19 8.30 11.77
C MET A 245 10.95 8.86 10.59
N ILE A 246 11.90 8.06 10.04
CA ILE A 246 12.65 8.42 8.84
C ILE A 246 12.24 7.49 7.69
N VAL A 247 11.93 8.07 6.53
CA VAL A 247 11.63 7.32 5.30
C VAL A 247 12.68 7.68 4.23
N PRO A 248 13.83 7.01 4.22
CA PRO A 248 14.93 7.27 3.29
C PRO A 248 14.63 6.57 1.97
N ILE A 249 14.13 7.28 0.97
CA ILE A 249 13.77 6.73 -0.34
C ILE A 249 15.04 6.53 -1.18
N ASP A 250 15.17 5.38 -1.80
CA ASP A 250 16.27 5.05 -2.72
C ASP A 250 15.96 5.58 -4.13
N ASP A 251 14.97 5.03 -4.80
CA ASP A 251 14.50 5.48 -6.12
C ASP A 251 13.21 6.31 -5.97
N GLY A 252 13.34 7.62 -6.19
CA GLY A 252 12.22 8.56 -6.07
C GLY A 252 11.09 8.36 -7.09
N SER A 253 11.35 7.65 -8.19
CA SER A 253 10.34 7.35 -9.21
C SER A 253 9.38 6.22 -8.81
N ILE A 254 9.73 5.45 -7.78
CA ILE A 254 8.95 4.31 -7.31
C ILE A 254 8.13 4.71 -6.08
N CYS A 255 6.81 4.68 -6.19
CA CYS A 255 5.94 4.80 -5.02
C CYS A 255 6.02 3.52 -4.19
N SER A 256 6.76 3.57 -3.10
CA SER A 256 6.96 2.44 -2.18
C SER A 256 7.15 2.93 -0.75
N GLY A 257 6.44 2.30 0.19
CA GLY A 257 6.50 2.63 1.61
C GLY A 257 5.28 3.36 2.14
N ASP A 258 4.24 3.46 1.34
CA ASP A 258 2.93 3.99 1.69
C ASP A 258 2.38 3.39 3.00
N THR A 259 2.40 2.08 3.16
CA THR A 259 1.95 1.43 4.41
C THR A 259 2.71 1.94 5.63
N VAL A 260 4.05 2.03 5.57
CA VAL A 260 4.88 2.51 6.69
C VAL A 260 4.61 3.98 6.99
N LEU A 261 4.57 4.82 5.96
CA LEU A 261 4.30 6.25 6.09
C LEU A 261 2.92 6.50 6.71
N LEU A 262 1.89 5.85 6.17
CA LEU A 262 0.52 6.01 6.65
C LEU A 262 0.31 5.44 8.06
N THR A 263 0.99 4.33 8.41
CA THR A 263 1.00 3.82 9.78
C THR A 263 1.65 4.81 10.75
N ALA A 264 2.77 5.43 10.36
CA ALA A 264 3.41 6.45 11.19
C ALA A 264 2.50 7.69 11.38
N MET A 265 1.81 8.13 10.33
CA MET A 265 0.80 9.19 10.41
C MET A 265 -0.36 8.80 11.35
N SER A 266 -0.89 7.57 11.23
CA SER A 266 -1.98 7.08 12.09
C SER A 266 -1.58 7.06 13.56
N LEU A 267 -0.32 6.81 13.87
CA LEU A 267 0.23 6.74 15.22
C LEU A 267 0.84 8.07 15.72
N LYS A 268 0.54 9.20 15.06
CA LYS A 268 0.97 10.55 15.46
C LYS A 268 2.50 10.71 15.53
N ARG A 269 3.24 10.10 14.62
CA ARG A 269 4.71 10.26 14.61
C ARG A 269 5.13 11.50 13.83
N LYS A 270 6.18 12.18 14.32
CA LYS A 270 6.93 13.13 13.49
C LYS A 270 7.63 12.34 12.38
N ILE A 271 7.61 12.82 11.16
CA ILE A 271 8.09 12.08 9.99
C ILE A 271 9.01 12.97 9.15
N VAL A 272 10.15 12.41 8.74
CA VAL A 272 11.02 13.01 7.72
C VAL A 272 11.10 12.06 6.53
N VAL A 273 10.90 12.59 5.33
CA VAL A 273 10.95 11.83 4.07
C VAL A 273 11.99 12.47 3.15
N THR A 274 12.85 11.67 2.52
CA THR A 274 13.79 12.16 1.51
C THR A 274 13.10 12.43 0.18
N LYS A 275 13.50 13.50 -0.53
CA LYS A 275 13.03 13.86 -1.87
C LYS A 275 14.18 13.86 -2.89
N PRO A 276 13.93 13.72 -4.22
CA PRO A 276 12.60 13.58 -4.82
C PRO A 276 11.95 12.22 -4.49
N SER A 277 10.61 12.18 -4.38
CA SER A 277 9.90 10.94 -4.05
C SER A 277 8.42 11.02 -4.45
N THR A 278 7.98 10.13 -5.33
CA THR A 278 6.57 9.93 -5.67
C THR A 278 5.72 9.63 -4.43
N LEU A 279 6.27 8.91 -3.43
CA LEU A 279 5.61 8.71 -2.15
C LEU A 279 5.32 10.03 -1.44
N ALA A 280 6.31 10.93 -1.38
CA ALA A 280 6.15 12.24 -0.75
C ALA A 280 5.13 13.10 -1.50
N GLU A 281 5.18 13.14 -2.82
CA GLU A 281 4.25 13.90 -3.66
C GLU A 281 2.78 13.47 -3.45
N MET A 282 2.55 12.19 -3.17
CA MET A 282 1.20 11.65 -2.98
C MET A 282 0.63 11.90 -1.58
N TYR A 283 1.46 11.89 -0.55
CA TYR A 283 1.00 11.79 0.83
C TYR A 283 1.47 12.93 1.74
N VAL A 284 2.54 13.65 1.38
CA VAL A 284 3.17 14.64 2.25
C VAL A 284 2.83 16.06 1.82
N VAL A 285 2.45 16.86 2.81
CA VAL A 285 2.44 18.32 2.74
C VAL A 285 3.58 18.81 3.64
N ASP A 286 4.63 19.34 3.02
CA ASP A 286 5.87 19.70 3.71
C ASP A 286 5.65 20.73 4.81
N GLY A 287 6.18 20.44 6.00
CA GLY A 287 6.01 21.28 7.19
C GLY A 287 4.64 21.16 7.87
N GLU A 288 3.68 20.42 7.30
CA GLU A 288 2.35 20.21 7.88
C GLU A 288 2.19 18.79 8.47
N ASN A 289 2.31 17.74 7.65
CA ASN A 289 2.12 16.36 8.10
C ASN A 289 3.40 15.51 8.09
N ALA A 290 4.46 16.02 7.51
CA ALA A 290 5.83 15.52 7.55
C ALA A 290 6.78 16.62 7.09
N VAL A 291 8.10 16.39 7.21
CA VAL A 291 9.12 17.30 6.67
C VAL A 291 9.86 16.63 5.53
N LEU A 292 10.02 17.34 4.42
CA LEU A 292 10.80 16.88 3.29
C LEU A 292 12.25 17.36 3.39
N THR A 293 13.20 16.50 3.03
CA THR A 293 14.62 16.85 2.99
C THR A 293 15.26 16.34 1.70
N ASP A 294 16.21 17.12 1.18
CA ASP A 294 17.02 16.64 0.06
C ASP A 294 17.88 15.45 0.50
N LYS A 295 18.14 14.54 -0.44
CA LYS A 295 19.02 13.38 -0.23
C LYS A 295 20.50 13.81 -0.35
N GLU A 296 20.89 14.75 0.53
CA GLU A 296 22.23 15.32 0.68
C GLU A 296 22.56 15.32 2.18
N ILE A 297 23.76 14.88 2.54
CA ILE A 297 24.12 14.58 3.94
C ILE A 297 23.92 15.78 4.87
N ASN A 298 24.40 16.96 4.50
CA ASN A 298 24.35 18.14 5.39
C ASN A 298 22.93 18.70 5.47
N ALA A 299 22.19 18.73 4.35
CA ALA A 299 20.78 19.14 4.33
C ALA A 299 19.94 18.20 5.19
N PHE A 300 20.14 16.90 5.04
CA PHE A 300 19.44 15.87 5.83
C PHE A 300 19.75 16.02 7.34
N ARG A 301 21.04 16.13 7.72
CA ARG A 301 21.45 16.32 9.13
C ARG A 301 20.80 17.53 9.74
N LYS A 302 20.83 18.67 9.04
CA LYS A 302 20.20 19.90 9.50
C LYS A 302 18.71 19.72 9.77
N VAL A 303 17.96 19.19 8.79
CA VAL A 303 16.52 18.99 8.91
C VAL A 303 16.20 18.03 10.06
N VAL A 304 16.89 16.89 10.16
CA VAL A 304 16.66 15.91 11.23
C VAL A 304 16.95 16.52 12.59
N THR A 305 18.06 17.25 12.76
CA THR A 305 18.41 17.91 14.02
C THR A 305 17.37 18.96 14.40
N ASP A 306 16.90 19.76 13.43
CA ASP A 306 15.87 20.78 13.66
C ASP A 306 14.55 20.11 14.12
N VAL A 307 14.12 19.02 13.45
CA VAL A 307 12.88 18.30 13.81
C VAL A 307 12.98 17.61 15.18
N LEU A 308 14.14 17.15 15.57
CA LEU A 308 14.36 16.51 16.87
C LEU A 308 14.35 17.51 18.03
N HIS A 309 14.89 18.71 17.85
CA HIS A 309 15.20 19.61 18.96
C HIS A 309 14.39 20.92 18.96
N SER A 310 13.72 21.28 17.87
CA SER A 310 12.92 22.51 17.81
C SER A 310 11.44 22.24 18.11
N ASN A 311 10.87 23.05 18.99
CA ASN A 311 9.44 23.05 19.31
C ASN A 311 8.56 23.41 18.10
N GLN A 312 9.14 24.00 17.06
CA GLN A 312 8.43 24.33 15.82
C GLN A 312 7.73 23.11 15.18
N PHE A 313 8.26 21.90 15.38
CA PHE A 313 7.79 20.67 14.76
C PHE A 313 6.94 19.79 15.67
N GLU A 314 6.56 20.24 16.86
CA GLU A 314 5.74 19.44 17.79
C GLU A 314 4.32 19.16 17.26
N HIS A 315 3.79 20.05 16.41
CA HIS A 315 2.47 19.89 15.79
C HIS A 315 2.40 18.78 14.74
N LEU A 316 3.54 18.37 14.15
CA LEU A 316 3.57 17.47 12.99
C LEU A 316 2.82 16.14 13.23
N GLY A 317 2.98 15.53 14.40
CA GLY A 317 2.33 14.26 14.71
C GLY A 317 0.79 14.36 14.72
N GLU A 318 0.24 15.42 15.31
CA GLU A 318 -1.21 15.65 15.34
C GLU A 318 -1.75 16.03 13.96
N CYS A 319 -1.03 16.84 13.20
CA CYS A 319 -1.41 17.18 11.83
C CYS A 319 -1.34 15.96 10.90
N ALA A 320 -0.31 15.11 11.05
CA ALA A 320 -0.19 13.85 10.32
C ALA A 320 -1.39 12.93 10.61
N ARG A 321 -1.77 12.78 11.88
CA ARG A 321 -2.94 12.01 12.30
C ARG A 321 -4.23 12.56 11.71
N THR A 322 -4.45 13.86 11.79
CA THR A 322 -5.64 14.52 11.24
C THR A 322 -5.74 14.29 9.73
N ASN A 323 -4.65 14.48 9.02
CA ASN A 323 -4.58 14.26 7.57
C ASN A 323 -4.82 12.79 7.21
N PHE A 324 -4.26 11.86 8.00
CA PHE A 324 -4.50 10.43 7.86
C PHE A 324 -5.99 10.08 7.98
N LEU A 325 -6.65 10.53 9.04
CA LEU A 325 -8.08 10.24 9.29
C LEU A 325 -8.98 10.77 8.17
N GLN A 326 -8.67 11.93 7.64
CA GLN A 326 -9.47 12.55 6.57
C GLN A 326 -9.28 11.88 5.21
N ARG A 327 -8.07 11.40 4.91
CA ARG A 327 -7.69 11.08 3.52
C ARG A 327 -7.21 9.66 3.26
N PHE A 328 -6.63 9.00 4.27
CA PHE A 328 -5.80 7.82 4.05
C PHE A 328 -6.22 6.59 4.84
N THR A 329 -7.42 6.60 5.43
CA THR A 329 -8.01 5.39 6.00
C THR A 329 -8.61 4.50 4.91
N ARG A 330 -8.82 3.22 5.23
CA ARG A 330 -9.53 2.28 4.36
C ARG A 330 -10.96 2.74 4.06
N GLU A 331 -11.64 3.32 5.04
CA GLU A 331 -12.97 3.90 4.88
C GLU A 331 -12.96 5.07 3.89
N SER A 332 -11.97 5.95 4.00
CA SER A 332 -11.80 7.06 3.06
C SER A 332 -11.58 6.56 1.63
N MET A 333 -10.76 5.52 1.45
CA MET A 333 -10.55 4.86 0.16
C MET A 333 -11.85 4.27 -0.38
N GLY A 334 -12.62 3.53 0.43
CA GLY A 334 -13.90 2.95 0.04
C GLY A 334 -14.93 4.00 -0.39
N LYS A 335 -15.03 5.11 0.36
CA LYS A 335 -15.90 6.25 -0.01
C LYS A 335 -15.50 6.87 -1.37
N LYS A 336 -14.20 7.05 -1.63
CA LYS A 336 -13.72 7.59 -2.90
C LYS A 336 -14.04 6.68 -4.08
N VAL A 337 -13.86 5.37 -3.91
CA VAL A 337 -14.23 4.38 -4.95
C VAL A 337 -15.75 4.39 -5.18
N THR A 338 -16.56 4.42 -4.12
CA THR A 338 -18.03 4.52 -4.22
C THR A 338 -18.47 5.78 -4.98
N ASN A 339 -17.87 6.93 -4.64
CA ASN A 339 -18.20 8.20 -5.32
C ASN A 339 -17.85 8.14 -6.81
N PHE A 340 -16.70 7.56 -7.17
CA PHE A 340 -16.34 7.34 -8.57
C PHE A 340 -17.36 6.45 -9.29
N LEU A 341 -17.75 5.31 -8.70
CA LEU A 341 -18.72 4.40 -9.31
C LEU A 341 -20.08 5.06 -9.52
N ASN A 342 -20.52 5.90 -8.58
CA ASN A 342 -21.77 6.65 -8.69
C ASN A 342 -21.71 7.73 -9.77
N SER A 343 -20.57 8.41 -9.96
CA SER A 343 -20.40 9.40 -11.02
C SER A 343 -20.44 8.82 -12.44
N LYS A 344 -20.21 7.52 -12.60
CA LYS A 344 -20.24 6.81 -13.88
C LYS A 344 -21.65 6.30 -14.27
N LYS A 345 -22.64 6.46 -13.39
CA LYS A 345 -24.03 6.07 -13.64
C LYS A 345 -24.90 7.23 -14.14
N GLN A 346 -24.41 8.46 -14.00
CA GLN A 346 -25.03 9.67 -14.54
C GLN A 346 -24.60 9.90 -16.00
#